data_9aa491cfb7a865ec8acc9a4968be955e
#
_entry.id   9aa491cfb7a865ec8acc9a4968be955e
#
_cell.length_a   1.000
_cell.length_b   1.000
_cell.length_c   1.000
_cell.angle_alpha   90.00
_cell.angle_beta   90.00
_cell.angle_gamma   90.00
#
_symmetry.space_group_name_H-M   'P 1'
#
loop_
_entity.id
_entity.type
_entity.pdbx_description
1 polymer ?
#
loop_
_entity_poly.entity_id
_entity_poly.type
_entity_poly.pdbx_seq_one_letter_code
_entity_poly.pdbx_strand_id
1 'polypeptide(L)'
;MQDTTQDLNERVAVIRVIGVGGGGSNAVDRMVADGVQNVEFITVNTDAQALFMSKAPQRIRIGEKLTRGLGAGGDPTTGQQAAEESHDELTKALKGADMVFVTAGMGGGTGTGAAPVIARLAHEMGILTVGVVTKPFTFEGRPRRRTAEQGIEALRPYVDTLVIVPNDRLLLAGNKNATMVQAFQMADNVLRQGIQGIADMINLPGLINVDFADVRSVMQRSGTALMSIGIGSGENRMVNAVKEAIESPLLEVTIDGARSVLLNVTGGEDVTIFEVQESASIIEEAVDANANIIWGLLIDPNFPRGQVKVTLIATGFDDDKKAAPARAHSCGAPRAWRVGECGGSYRVIGYPCKWAIQRSGTPAYGYFVTIVEHWLA
;
A
#
# COMPACT_ATOMS: atom_id res chain seq x y z
N MET A 1 -1.89 0.76 57.22
CA MET A 1 -2.44 0.42 55.93
C MET A 1 -1.81 1.38 54.94
N GLN A 2 -0.70 0.98 54.34
CA GLN A 2 -0.01 1.77 53.32
C GLN A 2 -0.72 1.52 52.00
N ASP A 3 -1.15 2.59 51.39
CA ASP A 3 -1.85 2.67 50.11
C ASP A 3 -0.85 2.31 49.01
N THR A 4 -0.90 1.07 48.54
CA THR A 4 -0.16 0.60 47.37
C THR A 4 -1.06 0.73 46.14
N THR A 5 -1.39 1.95 45.79
CA THR A 5 -1.74 2.31 44.41
C THR A 5 -0.43 2.36 43.64
N GLN A 6 0.10 1.18 43.26
CA GLN A 6 1.08 1.10 42.21
C GLN A 6 0.41 1.63 40.93
N ASP A 7 0.96 2.73 40.44
CA ASP A 7 0.70 3.27 39.12
C ASP A 7 0.87 2.14 38.08
N LEU A 8 -0.24 1.51 37.71
CA LEU A 8 -0.35 0.80 36.47
C LEU A 8 -0.39 1.86 35.34
N ASN A 9 0.75 2.51 35.13
CA ASN A 9 1.00 3.20 33.88
C ASN A 9 1.04 2.12 32.81
N GLU A 10 -0.13 1.74 32.30
CA GLU A 10 -0.22 1.03 31.03
C GLU A 10 0.49 1.89 29.98
N ARG A 11 1.69 1.46 29.61
CA ARG A 11 2.52 2.17 28.65
C ARG A 11 1.88 2.02 27.29
N VAL A 12 1.09 2.98 26.87
CA VAL A 12 0.53 3.08 25.53
C VAL A 12 1.69 3.13 24.52
N ALA A 13 1.61 2.34 23.47
CA ALA A 13 2.64 2.32 22.44
C ALA A 13 2.75 3.70 21.76
N VAL A 14 3.97 4.22 21.68
CA VAL A 14 4.24 5.50 21.01
C VAL A 14 4.36 5.27 19.50
N ILE A 15 3.33 5.67 18.77
CA ILE A 15 3.26 5.55 17.31
C ILE A 15 3.55 6.91 16.68
N ARG A 16 4.51 6.96 15.74
CA ARG A 16 4.82 8.17 14.97
C ARG A 16 4.51 7.98 13.50
N VAL A 17 3.94 9.00 12.90
CA VAL A 17 3.67 9.08 11.46
C VAL A 17 4.53 10.17 10.87
N ILE A 18 5.47 9.78 10.00
CA ILE A 18 6.42 10.67 9.36
C ILE A 18 6.06 10.84 7.89
N GLY A 19 5.53 12.00 7.54
CA GLY A 19 5.23 12.38 6.16
C GLY A 19 6.46 12.97 5.49
N VAL A 20 6.98 12.30 4.46
CA VAL A 20 8.22 12.67 3.78
C VAL A 20 7.94 13.26 2.40
N GLY A 21 8.44 14.47 2.18
CA GLY A 21 8.23 15.23 0.94
C GLY A 21 6.78 15.71 0.78
N GLY A 22 6.45 16.29 -0.37
CA GLY A 22 5.13 16.91 -0.59
C GLY A 22 3.96 15.93 -0.44
N GLY A 23 4.02 14.75 -1.05
CA GLY A 23 2.93 13.76 -0.95
C GLY A 23 2.74 13.24 0.48
N GLY A 24 3.85 12.90 1.18
CA GLY A 24 3.78 12.46 2.58
C GLY A 24 3.28 13.57 3.52
N SER A 25 3.71 14.80 3.32
CA SER A 25 3.22 15.95 4.10
C SER A 25 1.73 16.18 3.90
N ASN A 26 1.23 16.09 2.66
CA ASN A 26 -0.21 16.22 2.37
C ASN A 26 -1.04 15.13 3.06
N ALA A 27 -0.56 13.89 3.05
CA ALA A 27 -1.22 12.79 3.74
C ALA A 27 -1.29 13.04 5.25
N VAL A 28 -0.18 13.47 5.89
CA VAL A 28 -0.15 13.82 7.30
C VAL A 28 -1.07 15.00 7.61
N ASP A 29 -1.02 16.06 6.81
CA ASP A 29 -1.88 17.25 7.01
C ASP A 29 -3.37 16.89 6.96
N ARG A 30 -3.73 15.92 6.14
CA ARG A 30 -5.08 15.39 6.10
C ARG A 30 -5.43 14.58 7.34
N MET A 31 -4.51 13.71 7.82
CA MET A 31 -4.71 12.95 9.06
C MET A 31 -4.94 13.87 10.25
N VAL A 32 -4.15 14.94 10.35
CA VAL A 32 -4.30 15.97 11.39
C VAL A 32 -5.64 16.71 11.25
N ALA A 33 -6.04 17.06 10.01
CA ALA A 33 -7.31 17.75 9.76
C ALA A 33 -8.53 16.89 10.08
N ASP A 34 -8.45 15.59 9.82
CA ASP A 34 -9.51 14.61 10.10
C ASP A 34 -9.52 14.16 11.57
N GLY A 35 -8.59 14.69 12.39
CA GLY A 35 -8.58 14.48 13.85
C GLY A 35 -8.12 13.08 14.26
N VAL A 36 -7.26 12.42 13.48
CA VAL A 36 -6.67 11.12 13.87
C VAL A 36 -5.90 11.29 15.19
N GLN A 37 -6.26 10.49 16.19
CA GLN A 37 -5.73 10.58 17.53
C GLN A 37 -4.74 9.46 17.85
N ASN A 38 -4.08 9.57 19.00
CA ASN A 38 -3.16 8.56 19.54
C ASN A 38 -1.93 8.27 18.68
N VAL A 39 -1.55 9.22 17.80
CA VAL A 39 -0.32 9.18 17.00
C VAL A 39 0.36 10.56 17.02
N GLU A 40 1.68 10.56 16.96
CA GLU A 40 2.48 11.78 16.83
C GLU A 40 2.81 12.03 15.35
N PHE A 41 2.46 13.21 14.86
CA PHE A 41 2.63 13.58 13.47
C PHE A 41 3.87 14.43 13.24
N ILE A 42 4.69 14.02 12.28
CA ILE A 42 5.92 14.70 11.88
C ILE A 42 5.90 14.86 10.36
N THR A 43 6.19 16.05 9.87
CA THR A 43 6.44 16.28 8.43
C THR A 43 7.90 16.62 8.20
N VAL A 44 8.46 16.00 7.16
CA VAL A 44 9.87 16.15 6.76
C VAL A 44 9.91 16.58 5.31
N ASN A 45 10.53 17.72 5.01
CA ASN A 45 10.65 18.21 3.64
C ASN A 45 11.92 19.05 3.45
N THR A 46 12.37 19.12 2.19
CA THR A 46 13.40 20.05 1.71
C THR A 46 12.83 21.41 1.30
N ASP A 47 11.52 21.50 1.11
CA ASP A 47 10.81 22.72 0.71
C ASP A 47 10.26 23.43 1.95
N ALA A 48 10.81 24.63 2.21
CA ALA A 48 10.43 25.46 3.35
C ALA A 48 8.99 25.98 3.25
N GLN A 49 8.49 26.26 2.04
CA GLN A 49 7.12 26.76 1.85
C GLN A 49 6.10 25.66 2.14
N ALA A 50 6.36 24.44 1.65
CA ALA A 50 5.52 23.28 1.93
C ALA A 50 5.45 23.00 3.44
N LEU A 51 6.58 23.05 4.15
CA LEU A 51 6.63 22.90 5.60
C LEU A 51 5.90 24.00 6.37
N PHE A 52 5.98 25.24 5.91
CA PHE A 52 5.27 26.37 6.52
C PHE A 52 3.75 26.16 6.47
N MET A 53 3.24 25.59 5.37
CA MET A 53 1.81 25.33 5.18
C MET A 53 1.32 24.05 5.87
N SER A 54 2.23 23.19 6.32
CA SER A 54 1.86 21.92 6.96
C SER A 54 1.16 22.15 8.30
N LYS A 55 0.18 21.30 8.58
CA LYS A 55 -0.61 21.26 9.82
C LYS A 55 0.01 20.37 10.90
N ALA A 56 1.08 19.64 10.56
CA ALA A 56 1.73 18.75 11.52
C ALA A 56 2.30 19.54 12.71
N PRO A 57 2.15 19.00 13.94
CA PRO A 57 2.73 19.61 15.14
C PRO A 57 4.25 19.75 15.09
N GLN A 58 4.91 18.74 14.54
CA GLN A 58 6.36 18.75 14.35
C GLN A 58 6.71 18.79 12.86
N ARG A 59 7.62 19.72 12.50
CA ARG A 59 8.06 19.96 11.12
C ARG A 59 9.57 20.01 11.10
N ILE A 60 10.19 19.20 10.22
CA ILE A 60 11.64 19.08 10.11
C ILE A 60 12.04 19.48 8.70
N ARG A 61 12.86 20.51 8.58
CA ARG A 61 13.45 20.90 7.32
C ARG A 61 14.79 20.20 7.13
N ILE A 62 14.87 19.32 6.15
CA ILE A 62 16.10 18.60 5.84
C ILE A 62 16.88 19.26 4.72
N GLY A 63 18.22 19.11 4.75
CA GLY A 63 19.12 19.60 3.72
C GLY A 63 19.15 21.13 3.63
N GLU A 64 19.24 21.82 4.74
CA GLU A 64 19.21 23.29 4.79
C GLU A 64 20.34 23.93 3.99
N LYS A 65 21.56 23.37 4.09
CA LYS A 65 22.73 23.85 3.34
C LYS A 65 22.64 23.49 1.87
N LEU A 66 22.18 22.26 1.59
CA LEU A 66 22.13 21.70 0.24
C LEU A 66 21.05 22.36 -0.61
N THR A 67 19.82 22.44 -0.10
CA THR A 67 18.64 22.89 -0.88
C THR A 67 18.24 24.33 -0.63
N ARG A 68 18.70 24.95 0.45
CA ARG A 68 18.33 26.30 0.88
C ARG A 68 16.82 26.53 0.99
N GLY A 69 16.06 25.44 1.23
CA GLY A 69 14.60 25.50 1.33
C GLY A 69 13.85 25.53 0.00
N LEU A 70 14.54 25.31 -1.13
CA LEU A 70 13.94 25.35 -2.48
C LEU A 70 13.47 23.98 -2.99
N GLY A 71 13.56 22.94 -2.14
CA GLY A 71 13.21 21.57 -2.54
C GLY A 71 14.35 20.80 -3.20
N ALA A 72 14.09 19.53 -3.52
CA ALA A 72 15.08 18.63 -4.14
C ALA A 72 15.05 18.61 -5.68
N GLY A 73 14.25 19.46 -6.33
CA GLY A 73 14.20 19.59 -7.79
C GLY A 73 13.78 18.30 -8.54
N GLY A 74 13.10 17.35 -7.87
CA GLY A 74 12.72 16.06 -8.45
C GLY A 74 13.84 15.01 -8.46
N ASP A 75 15.03 15.34 -7.95
CA ASP A 75 16.17 14.41 -7.86
C ASP A 75 16.21 13.66 -6.51
N PRO A 76 16.05 12.33 -6.49
CA PRO A 76 16.13 11.54 -5.27
C PRO A 76 17.50 11.58 -4.59
N THR A 77 18.58 11.75 -5.35
CA THR A 77 19.94 11.85 -4.79
C THR A 77 20.06 13.07 -3.89
N THR A 78 19.52 14.21 -4.34
CA THR A 78 19.43 15.43 -3.52
C THR A 78 18.55 15.21 -2.28
N GLY A 79 17.44 14.49 -2.41
CA GLY A 79 16.58 14.14 -1.26
C GLY A 79 17.28 13.26 -0.23
N GLN A 80 18.04 12.27 -0.68
CA GLN A 80 18.86 11.40 0.17
C GLN A 80 19.93 12.19 0.92
N GLN A 81 20.73 12.99 0.20
CA GLN A 81 21.78 13.80 0.80
C GLN A 81 21.26 14.81 1.80
N ALA A 82 20.06 15.38 1.53
CA ALA A 82 19.37 16.27 2.45
C ALA A 82 18.99 15.58 3.77
N ALA A 83 18.53 14.33 3.70
CA ALA A 83 18.22 13.55 4.88
C ALA A 83 19.50 13.15 5.67
N GLU A 84 20.56 12.77 4.96
CA GLU A 84 21.87 12.49 5.60
C GLU A 84 22.48 13.73 6.29
N GLU A 85 22.34 14.92 5.69
CA GLU A 85 22.74 16.18 6.33
C GLU A 85 22.02 16.42 7.66
N SER A 86 20.75 16.01 7.74
CA SER A 86 19.88 16.25 8.90
C SER A 86 19.75 15.03 9.81
N HIS A 87 20.69 14.09 9.76
CA HIS A 87 20.69 12.82 10.48
C HIS A 87 20.39 12.96 11.98
N ASP A 88 21.06 13.90 12.67
CA ASP A 88 20.90 14.08 14.13
C ASP A 88 19.51 14.57 14.51
N GLU A 89 18.90 15.42 13.69
CA GLU A 89 17.55 15.93 13.91
C GLU A 89 16.50 14.83 13.69
N LEU A 90 16.67 14.05 12.63
CA LEU A 90 15.82 12.91 12.33
C LEU A 90 15.92 11.82 13.42
N THR A 91 17.14 11.53 13.91
CA THR A 91 17.36 10.58 15.00
C THR A 91 16.68 11.03 16.30
N LYS A 92 16.75 12.32 16.62
CA LYS A 92 16.02 12.89 17.79
C LYS A 92 14.52 12.74 17.63
N ALA A 93 14.00 12.97 16.43
CA ALA A 93 12.57 12.85 16.14
C ALA A 93 12.07 11.39 16.17
N LEU A 94 12.93 10.41 15.98
CA LEU A 94 12.60 8.99 16.07
C LEU A 94 12.71 8.42 17.48
N LYS A 95 13.50 9.04 18.36
CA LYS A 95 13.82 8.51 19.68
C LYS A 95 12.58 8.33 20.55
N GLY A 96 12.40 7.12 21.08
CA GLY A 96 11.32 6.77 22.01
C GLY A 96 10.01 6.33 21.34
N ALA A 97 9.99 6.21 20.01
CA ALA A 97 8.88 5.57 19.31
C ALA A 97 8.99 4.03 19.42
N ASP A 98 7.86 3.37 19.61
CA ASP A 98 7.73 1.92 19.52
C ASP A 98 7.44 1.47 18.08
N MET A 99 6.75 2.32 17.32
CA MET A 99 6.40 2.11 15.90
C MET A 99 6.50 3.41 15.09
N VAL A 100 6.97 3.29 13.87
CA VAL A 100 7.07 4.43 12.95
C VAL A 100 6.46 4.07 11.59
N PHE A 101 5.50 4.87 11.16
CA PHE A 101 5.01 4.89 9.79
C PHE A 101 5.81 5.91 8.98
N VAL A 102 6.48 5.46 7.92
CA VAL A 102 7.13 6.33 6.95
C VAL A 102 6.22 6.42 5.73
N THR A 103 5.55 7.57 5.55
CA THR A 103 4.64 7.77 4.41
C THR A 103 5.22 8.75 3.40
N ALA A 104 5.19 8.36 2.12
CA ALA A 104 5.73 9.18 1.04
C ALA A 104 5.03 8.90 -0.30
N GLY A 105 4.89 9.95 -1.11
CA GLY A 105 4.61 9.79 -2.54
C GLY A 105 5.91 9.52 -3.29
N MET A 106 6.05 8.32 -3.86
CA MET A 106 7.24 7.94 -4.61
C MET A 106 7.25 8.55 -6.01
N GLY A 107 8.46 8.78 -6.55
CA GLY A 107 8.67 9.35 -7.88
C GLY A 107 9.08 10.83 -7.88
N GLY A 108 9.04 11.50 -6.72
CA GLY A 108 9.63 12.83 -6.53
C GLY A 108 11.07 12.77 -6.00
N GLY A 109 11.65 13.92 -5.69
CA GLY A 109 13.01 14.00 -5.13
C GLY A 109 13.04 13.69 -3.64
N THR A 110 12.39 14.53 -2.82
CA THR A 110 12.46 14.44 -1.35
C THR A 110 11.86 13.15 -0.81
N GLY A 111 10.62 12.79 -1.18
CA GLY A 111 9.97 11.59 -0.68
C GLY A 111 10.74 10.32 -1.05
N THR A 112 11.14 10.20 -2.31
CA THR A 112 11.84 9.03 -2.84
C THR A 112 13.24 8.86 -2.24
N GLY A 113 13.97 9.97 -2.05
CA GLY A 113 15.34 9.93 -1.55
C GLY A 113 15.45 9.89 -0.03
N ALA A 114 14.62 10.65 0.68
CA ALA A 114 14.72 10.77 2.13
C ALA A 114 14.00 9.64 2.89
N ALA A 115 12.91 9.07 2.37
CA ALA A 115 12.18 8.01 3.06
C ALA A 115 13.04 6.78 3.38
N PRO A 116 13.91 6.26 2.47
CA PRO A 116 14.82 5.17 2.80
C PRO A 116 15.81 5.51 3.92
N VAL A 117 16.30 6.74 3.99
CA VAL A 117 17.23 7.19 5.04
C VAL A 117 16.52 7.21 6.40
N ILE A 118 15.32 7.77 6.45
CA ILE A 118 14.52 7.83 7.68
C ILE A 118 14.14 6.42 8.16
N ALA A 119 13.72 5.55 7.24
CA ALA A 119 13.41 4.16 7.56
C ALA A 119 14.63 3.40 8.08
N ARG A 120 15.82 3.61 7.49
CA ARG A 120 17.08 3.04 7.96
C ARG A 120 17.38 3.45 9.39
N LEU A 121 17.26 4.74 9.72
CA LEU A 121 17.48 5.25 11.07
C LEU A 121 16.52 4.62 12.08
N ALA A 122 15.23 4.50 11.74
CA ALA A 122 14.24 3.86 12.60
C ALA A 122 14.56 2.36 12.80
N HIS A 123 14.92 1.66 11.73
CA HIS A 123 15.29 0.24 11.76
C HIS A 123 16.56 -0.01 12.60
N GLU A 124 17.60 0.82 12.46
CA GLU A 124 18.83 0.74 13.25
C GLU A 124 18.58 0.98 14.74
N MET A 125 17.55 1.75 15.09
CA MET A 125 17.11 1.98 16.48
C MET A 125 16.22 0.84 17.01
N GLY A 126 15.89 -0.19 16.23
CA GLY A 126 15.04 -1.32 16.61
C GLY A 126 13.54 -0.97 16.70
N ILE A 127 13.13 0.13 16.09
CA ILE A 127 11.73 0.58 16.04
C ILE A 127 11.01 -0.22 14.96
N LEU A 128 9.78 -0.69 15.23
CA LEU A 128 8.95 -1.33 14.21
C LEU A 128 8.64 -0.31 13.10
N THR A 129 9.18 -0.55 11.90
CA THR A 129 9.14 0.42 10.81
C THR A 129 8.22 -0.06 9.68
N VAL A 130 7.17 0.71 9.41
CA VAL A 130 6.20 0.42 8.37
C VAL A 130 6.26 1.49 7.29
N GLY A 131 6.58 1.08 6.06
CA GLY A 131 6.53 1.96 4.90
C GLY A 131 5.13 1.95 4.29
N VAL A 132 4.49 3.10 4.13
CA VAL A 132 3.19 3.23 3.44
C VAL A 132 3.36 4.25 2.32
N VAL A 133 3.51 3.79 1.09
CA VAL A 133 3.94 4.64 -0.02
C VAL A 133 3.01 4.51 -1.22
N THR A 134 2.90 5.60 -2.00
CA THR A 134 2.11 5.60 -3.23
C THR A 134 3.00 5.55 -4.47
N LYS A 135 2.57 4.80 -5.49
CA LYS A 135 3.12 4.90 -6.85
C LYS A 135 2.39 6.00 -7.64
N PRO A 136 3.12 6.79 -8.44
CA PRO A 136 2.53 7.88 -9.22
C PRO A 136 1.51 7.38 -10.25
N PHE A 137 0.57 8.24 -10.60
CA PHE A 137 -0.35 8.00 -11.71
C PHE A 137 0.39 7.85 -13.04
N THR A 138 -0.20 7.11 -13.97
CA THR A 138 0.37 6.90 -15.31
C THR A 138 0.57 8.21 -16.08
N PHE A 139 -0.32 9.21 -15.91
CA PHE A 139 -0.20 10.52 -16.55
C PHE A 139 0.99 11.35 -16.05
N GLU A 140 1.55 11.05 -14.86
CA GLU A 140 2.74 11.73 -14.33
C GLU A 140 4.02 11.36 -15.09
N GLY A 141 3.96 10.35 -15.95
CA GLY A 141 4.99 9.99 -16.92
C GLY A 141 5.92 8.87 -16.48
N ARG A 142 6.54 8.24 -17.48
CA ARG A 142 7.43 7.09 -17.30
C ARG A 142 8.66 7.37 -16.42
N PRO A 143 9.34 8.54 -16.55
CA PRO A 143 10.49 8.84 -15.69
C PRO A 143 10.13 8.82 -14.22
N ARG A 144 8.99 9.44 -13.85
CA ARG A 144 8.55 9.50 -12.46
C ARG A 144 8.19 8.12 -11.90
N ARG A 145 7.56 7.25 -12.71
CA ARG A 145 7.29 5.85 -12.35
C ARG A 145 8.59 5.08 -12.09
N ARG A 146 9.59 5.20 -12.99
CA ARG A 146 10.89 4.54 -12.82
C ARG A 146 11.61 5.00 -11.53
N THR A 147 11.59 6.29 -11.27
CA THR A 147 12.13 6.85 -10.02
C THR A 147 11.40 6.30 -8.79
N ALA A 148 10.07 6.14 -8.87
CA ALA A 148 9.28 5.55 -7.79
C ALA A 148 9.67 4.09 -7.53
N GLU A 149 9.82 3.27 -8.58
CA GLU A 149 10.23 1.87 -8.46
C GLU A 149 11.61 1.76 -7.81
N GLN A 150 12.57 2.58 -8.23
CA GLN A 150 13.91 2.63 -7.62
C GLN A 150 13.86 3.03 -6.13
N GLY A 151 13.02 4.00 -5.77
CA GLY A 151 12.84 4.43 -4.38
C GLY A 151 12.19 3.36 -3.51
N ILE A 152 11.21 2.63 -4.04
CA ILE A 152 10.57 1.50 -3.35
C ILE A 152 11.58 0.39 -3.08
N GLU A 153 12.42 0.03 -4.07
CA GLU A 153 13.46 -0.98 -3.88
C GLU A 153 14.54 -0.53 -2.89
N ALA A 154 14.87 0.76 -2.85
CA ALA A 154 15.80 1.33 -1.86
C ALA A 154 15.21 1.37 -0.44
N LEU A 155 13.88 1.51 -0.30
CA LEU A 155 13.17 1.55 0.98
C LEU A 155 13.00 0.14 1.58
N ARG A 156 12.74 -0.86 0.73
CA ARG A 156 12.40 -2.24 1.11
C ARG A 156 13.31 -2.87 2.18
N PRO A 157 14.64 -2.74 2.14
CA PRO A 157 15.53 -3.36 3.14
C PRO A 157 15.41 -2.78 4.55
N TYR A 158 14.84 -1.58 4.68
CA TYR A 158 14.83 -0.81 5.93
C TYR A 158 13.46 -0.73 6.59
N VAL A 159 12.46 -1.40 6.01
CA VAL A 159 11.13 -1.49 6.60
C VAL A 159 10.78 -2.94 6.94
N ASP A 160 10.10 -3.14 8.06
CA ASP A 160 9.58 -4.44 8.45
C ASP A 160 8.40 -4.86 7.55
N THR A 161 7.55 -3.89 7.26
CA THR A 161 6.36 -4.04 6.40
C THR A 161 6.34 -2.91 5.38
N LEU A 162 6.07 -3.24 4.12
CA LEU A 162 5.94 -2.27 3.04
C LEU A 162 4.57 -2.37 2.36
N VAL A 163 3.74 -1.38 2.58
CA VAL A 163 2.46 -1.21 1.90
C VAL A 163 2.64 -0.28 0.71
N ILE A 164 2.29 -0.76 -0.47
CA ILE A 164 2.40 0.00 -1.72
C ILE A 164 0.99 0.25 -2.26
N VAL A 165 0.63 1.51 -2.48
CA VAL A 165 -0.66 1.91 -3.04
C VAL A 165 -0.44 2.47 -4.46
N PRO A 166 -0.85 1.74 -5.51
CA PRO A 166 -0.78 2.26 -6.87
C PRO A 166 -1.91 3.26 -7.11
N ASN A 167 -1.57 4.54 -7.38
CA ASN A 167 -2.57 5.58 -7.60
C ASN A 167 -3.53 5.27 -8.77
N ASP A 168 -3.04 4.59 -9.82
CA ASP A 168 -3.89 4.20 -10.95
C ASP A 168 -5.06 3.28 -10.53
N ARG A 169 -4.88 2.45 -9.49
CA ARG A 169 -5.93 1.56 -8.98
C ARG A 169 -7.06 2.34 -8.31
N LEU A 170 -6.76 3.49 -7.72
CA LEU A 170 -7.76 4.37 -7.13
C LEU A 170 -8.76 4.89 -8.16
N LEU A 171 -8.30 5.10 -9.41
CA LEU A 171 -9.17 5.53 -10.51
C LEU A 171 -10.16 4.43 -10.94
N LEU A 172 -9.84 3.15 -10.71
CA LEU A 172 -10.73 2.03 -10.99
C LEU A 172 -11.83 1.90 -9.93
N ALA A 173 -11.48 2.21 -8.67
CA ALA A 173 -12.43 2.21 -7.54
C ALA A 173 -13.31 3.47 -7.52
N GLY A 174 -12.84 4.56 -8.12
CA GLY A 174 -13.48 5.87 -8.09
C GLY A 174 -14.44 6.14 -9.24
N ASN A 175 -15.10 7.29 -9.18
CA ASN A 175 -15.96 7.77 -10.26
C ASN A 175 -15.08 8.23 -11.45
N LYS A 176 -15.40 7.82 -12.68
CA LYS A 176 -14.70 8.23 -13.91
C LYS A 176 -14.69 9.75 -14.13
N ASN A 177 -15.56 10.48 -13.45
CA ASN A 177 -15.64 11.94 -13.50
C ASN A 177 -14.87 12.63 -12.36
N ALA A 178 -14.02 11.92 -11.63
CA ALA A 178 -13.23 12.50 -10.56
C ALA A 178 -12.26 13.56 -11.09
N THR A 179 -12.23 14.71 -10.44
CA THR A 179 -11.26 15.78 -10.76
C THR A 179 -9.86 15.38 -10.32
N MET A 180 -8.83 16.05 -10.85
CA MET A 180 -7.44 15.84 -10.43
C MET A 180 -7.25 15.99 -8.92
N VAL A 181 -7.89 17.01 -8.34
CA VAL A 181 -7.85 17.24 -6.89
C VAL A 181 -8.46 16.05 -6.14
N GLN A 182 -9.59 15.56 -6.59
CA GLN A 182 -10.24 14.39 -5.99
C GLN A 182 -9.37 13.12 -6.11
N ALA A 183 -8.69 12.92 -7.24
CA ALA A 183 -7.82 11.77 -7.43
C ALA A 183 -6.65 11.76 -6.43
N PHE A 184 -5.97 12.91 -6.21
CA PHE A 184 -4.94 13.02 -5.17
C PHE A 184 -5.51 12.88 -3.77
N GLN A 185 -6.70 13.45 -3.52
CA GLN A 185 -7.40 13.27 -2.25
C GLN A 185 -7.74 11.82 -1.95
N MET A 186 -8.07 11.01 -2.96
CA MET A 186 -8.29 9.57 -2.79
C MET A 186 -6.99 8.87 -2.36
N ALA A 187 -5.85 9.21 -2.97
CA ALA A 187 -4.56 8.64 -2.58
C ALA A 187 -4.20 8.97 -1.12
N ASP A 188 -4.33 10.24 -0.72
CA ASP A 188 -4.09 10.67 0.66
C ASP A 188 -5.05 9.97 1.64
N ASN A 189 -6.30 9.74 1.22
CA ASN A 189 -7.34 9.11 2.04
C ASN A 189 -7.04 7.63 2.29
N VAL A 190 -6.54 6.91 1.30
CA VAL A 190 -6.14 5.49 1.47
C VAL A 190 -4.95 5.38 2.41
N LEU A 191 -3.94 6.26 2.27
CA LEU A 191 -2.81 6.31 3.21
C LEU A 191 -3.30 6.58 4.64
N ARG A 192 -4.20 7.55 4.80
CA ARG A 192 -4.80 7.90 6.10
C ARG A 192 -5.54 6.70 6.71
N GLN A 193 -6.46 6.11 5.95
CA GLN A 193 -7.28 5.01 6.45
C GLN A 193 -6.44 3.79 6.85
N GLY A 194 -5.36 3.51 6.10
CA GLY A 194 -4.46 2.42 6.43
C GLY A 194 -3.68 2.64 7.70
N ILE A 195 -3.10 3.82 7.86
CA ILE A 195 -2.35 4.18 9.06
C ILE A 195 -3.30 4.26 10.26
N GLN A 196 -4.46 4.89 10.09
CA GLN A 196 -5.47 4.98 11.14
C GLN A 196 -5.97 3.61 11.59
N GLY A 197 -6.28 2.70 10.63
CA GLY A 197 -6.76 1.36 10.98
C GLY A 197 -5.81 0.56 11.86
N ILE A 198 -4.50 0.70 11.65
CA ILE A 198 -3.48 0.07 12.49
C ILE A 198 -3.34 0.79 13.83
N ALA A 199 -3.30 2.12 13.80
CA ALA A 199 -3.13 2.93 15.01
C ALA A 199 -4.34 2.78 15.97
N ASP A 200 -5.55 2.78 15.41
CA ASP A 200 -6.79 2.60 16.19
C ASP A 200 -6.82 1.23 16.88
N MET A 201 -6.38 0.19 16.17
CA MET A 201 -6.34 -1.18 16.69
C MET A 201 -5.39 -1.32 17.89
N ILE A 202 -4.27 -0.59 17.88
CA ILE A 202 -3.25 -0.64 18.93
C ILE A 202 -3.65 0.24 20.13
N ASN A 203 -4.20 1.42 19.85
CA ASN A 203 -4.32 2.48 20.86
C ASN A 203 -5.74 2.69 21.38
N LEU A 204 -6.77 2.21 20.67
CA LEU A 204 -8.15 2.34 21.13
C LEU A 204 -8.62 1.07 21.86
N PRO A 205 -9.26 1.19 23.01
CA PRO A 205 -9.84 0.05 23.68
C PRO A 205 -11.02 -0.49 22.86
N GLY A 206 -10.86 -1.67 22.29
CA GLY A 206 -11.89 -2.38 21.54
C GLY A 206 -12.62 -3.41 22.41
N LEU A 207 -13.69 -4.01 21.88
CA LEU A 207 -14.33 -5.17 22.49
C LEU A 207 -13.43 -6.42 22.38
N ILE A 208 -12.70 -6.53 21.26
CA ILE A 208 -11.62 -7.48 21.06
C ILE A 208 -10.37 -6.63 20.81
N ASN A 209 -9.50 -6.59 21.82
CA ASN A 209 -8.25 -5.83 21.75
C ASN A 209 -7.15 -6.67 21.11
N VAL A 210 -6.37 -5.99 20.28
CA VAL A 210 -5.11 -6.52 19.74
C VAL A 210 -4.00 -5.73 20.43
N ASP A 211 -3.10 -6.41 21.11
CA ASP A 211 -1.98 -5.74 21.73
C ASP A 211 -0.87 -5.40 20.71
N PHE A 212 0.04 -4.50 21.11
CA PHE A 212 1.14 -4.09 20.25
C PHE A 212 2.07 -5.26 19.90
N ALA A 213 2.21 -6.26 20.78
CA ALA A 213 3.06 -7.42 20.53
C ALA A 213 2.49 -8.31 19.42
N ASP A 214 1.16 -8.45 19.35
CA ASP A 214 0.46 -9.19 18.30
C ASP A 214 0.65 -8.50 16.94
N VAL A 215 0.40 -7.18 16.88
CA VAL A 215 0.65 -6.40 15.65
C VAL A 215 2.11 -6.50 15.22
N ARG A 216 3.04 -6.39 16.18
CA ARG A 216 4.46 -6.52 15.91
C ARG A 216 4.80 -7.90 15.34
N SER A 217 4.22 -8.97 15.85
CA SER A 217 4.49 -10.34 15.39
C SER A 217 4.11 -10.56 13.93
N VAL A 218 3.02 -9.94 13.48
CA VAL A 218 2.53 -10.00 12.09
C VAL A 218 3.30 -9.09 11.16
N MET A 219 3.71 -7.92 11.65
CA MET A 219 4.32 -6.89 10.81
C MET A 219 5.85 -6.96 10.76
N GLN A 220 6.51 -7.51 11.78
CA GLN A 220 7.96 -7.56 11.84
C GLN A 220 8.51 -8.49 10.76
N ARG A 221 9.37 -7.95 9.88
CA ARG A 221 9.99 -8.66 8.75
C ARG A 221 9.00 -9.37 7.83
N SER A 222 7.81 -8.83 7.71
CA SER A 222 6.76 -9.41 6.86
C SER A 222 6.92 -9.10 5.37
N GLY A 223 7.81 -8.17 5.01
CA GLY A 223 8.08 -7.79 3.64
C GLY A 223 6.95 -6.95 3.03
N THR A 224 6.46 -7.32 1.86
CA THR A 224 5.35 -6.60 1.23
C THR A 224 4.02 -6.98 1.88
N ALA A 225 3.24 -5.98 2.23
CA ALA A 225 1.87 -6.13 2.71
C ALA A 225 0.87 -5.58 1.70
N LEU A 226 -0.27 -6.23 1.63
CA LEU A 226 -1.46 -5.74 0.95
C LEU A 226 -2.41 -5.15 1.98
N MET A 227 -2.99 -4.03 1.65
CA MET A 227 -3.96 -3.36 2.50
C MET A 227 -5.21 -3.03 1.71
N SER A 228 -6.34 -3.31 2.31
CA SER A 228 -7.63 -2.99 1.73
C SER A 228 -8.64 -2.59 2.81
N ILE A 229 -9.70 -1.93 2.36
CA ILE A 229 -10.79 -1.47 3.21
C ILE A 229 -12.08 -1.81 2.50
N GLY A 230 -13.02 -2.37 3.25
CA GLY A 230 -14.38 -2.59 2.78
C GLY A 230 -15.38 -1.95 3.72
N ILE A 231 -16.47 -1.43 3.18
CA ILE A 231 -17.56 -0.80 3.92
C ILE A 231 -18.85 -1.50 3.55
N GLY A 232 -19.51 -2.11 4.52
CA GLY A 232 -20.78 -2.78 4.32
C GLY A 232 -21.93 -2.06 5.02
N SER A 233 -23.13 -2.14 4.43
CA SER A 233 -24.34 -1.57 4.98
C SER A 233 -25.55 -2.47 4.74
N GLY A 234 -26.57 -2.37 5.61
CA GLY A 234 -27.82 -3.13 5.50
C GLY A 234 -27.69 -4.58 5.98
N GLU A 235 -28.54 -5.46 5.42
CA GLU A 235 -28.48 -6.90 5.67
C GLU A 235 -27.19 -7.47 5.09
N ASN A 236 -26.52 -8.38 5.82
CA ASN A 236 -25.21 -8.96 5.47
C ASN A 236 -24.07 -7.93 5.34
N ARG A 237 -24.17 -6.80 6.06
CA ARG A 237 -23.18 -5.70 6.01
C ARG A 237 -21.75 -6.19 6.25
N MET A 238 -21.54 -7.12 7.19
CA MET A 238 -20.23 -7.64 7.53
C MET A 238 -19.65 -8.47 6.38
N VAL A 239 -20.45 -9.39 5.82
CA VAL A 239 -20.09 -10.21 4.67
C VAL A 239 -19.75 -9.32 3.46
N ASN A 240 -20.56 -8.30 3.22
CA ASN A 240 -20.36 -7.36 2.11
C ASN A 240 -19.05 -6.57 2.31
N ALA A 241 -18.79 -6.08 3.53
CA ALA A 241 -17.55 -5.35 3.85
C ALA A 241 -16.31 -6.22 3.68
N VAL A 242 -16.35 -7.48 4.14
CA VAL A 242 -15.22 -8.42 3.99
C VAL A 242 -15.00 -8.76 2.52
N LYS A 243 -16.05 -9.05 1.76
CA LYS A 243 -15.92 -9.30 0.31
C LYS A 243 -15.36 -8.09 -0.43
N GLU A 244 -15.86 -6.88 -0.14
CA GLU A 244 -15.34 -5.65 -0.72
C GLU A 244 -13.86 -5.45 -0.38
N ALA A 245 -13.44 -5.80 0.85
CA ALA A 245 -12.03 -5.74 1.23
C ALA A 245 -11.17 -6.76 0.47
N ILE A 246 -11.61 -8.02 0.34
CA ILE A 246 -10.88 -9.08 -0.36
C ILE A 246 -10.80 -8.82 -1.87
N GLU A 247 -11.89 -8.34 -2.47
CA GLU A 247 -12.02 -8.08 -3.91
C GLU A 247 -11.63 -6.64 -4.30
N SER A 248 -11.07 -5.90 -3.35
CA SER A 248 -10.74 -4.49 -3.53
C SER A 248 -9.86 -4.26 -4.76
N PRO A 249 -10.21 -3.35 -5.66
CA PRO A 249 -9.38 -3.00 -6.81
C PRO A 249 -8.04 -2.36 -6.40
N LEU A 250 -7.89 -1.95 -5.14
CA LEU A 250 -6.64 -1.41 -4.60
C LEU A 250 -5.55 -2.48 -4.49
N LEU A 251 -5.94 -3.75 -4.39
CA LEU A 251 -5.01 -4.87 -4.32
C LEU A 251 -4.40 -5.14 -5.70
N GLU A 252 -3.06 -5.16 -5.81
CA GLU A 252 -2.37 -5.53 -7.05
C GLU A 252 -2.46 -7.05 -7.32
N VAL A 253 -2.58 -7.83 -6.26
CA VAL A 253 -2.69 -9.29 -6.26
C VAL A 253 -3.77 -9.73 -5.28
N THR A 254 -4.24 -10.95 -5.41
CA THR A 254 -5.19 -11.56 -4.45
C THR A 254 -4.51 -11.82 -3.11
N ILE A 255 -5.28 -11.93 -2.05
CA ILE A 255 -4.77 -12.26 -0.71
C ILE A 255 -4.42 -13.75 -0.56
N ASP A 256 -4.63 -14.55 -1.62
CA ASP A 256 -4.32 -15.96 -1.64
C ASP A 256 -2.84 -16.21 -1.29
N GLY A 257 -2.61 -17.08 -0.31
CA GLY A 257 -1.26 -17.41 0.15
C GLY A 257 -0.66 -16.40 1.13
N ALA A 258 -1.43 -15.45 1.65
CA ALA A 258 -1.03 -14.67 2.80
C ALA A 258 -0.85 -15.58 4.03
N ARG A 259 0.28 -15.45 4.72
CA ARG A 259 0.59 -16.25 5.93
C ARG A 259 0.16 -15.56 7.21
N SER A 260 -0.06 -14.26 7.18
CA SER A 260 -0.59 -13.53 8.31
C SER A 260 -1.58 -12.47 7.84
N VAL A 261 -2.68 -12.36 8.54
CA VAL A 261 -3.74 -11.38 8.27
C VAL A 261 -4.10 -10.66 9.55
N LEU A 262 -4.12 -9.35 9.45
CA LEU A 262 -4.60 -8.47 10.50
C LEU A 262 -5.93 -7.90 10.04
N LEU A 263 -6.98 -8.15 10.78
CA LEU A 263 -8.32 -7.69 10.47
C LEU A 263 -8.86 -6.80 11.57
N ASN A 264 -9.20 -5.57 11.24
CA ASN A 264 -9.88 -4.66 12.14
C ASN A 264 -11.28 -4.38 11.66
N VAL A 265 -12.25 -4.71 12.48
CA VAL A 265 -13.66 -4.40 12.27
C VAL A 265 -14.03 -3.18 13.13
N THR A 266 -14.56 -2.14 12.50
CA THR A 266 -15.13 -0.98 13.19
C THR A 266 -16.62 -0.92 12.91
N GLY A 267 -17.43 -0.83 13.96
CA GLY A 267 -18.89 -0.71 13.84
C GLY A 267 -19.53 -0.07 15.05
N GLY A 268 -20.85 0.09 15.03
CA GLY A 268 -21.63 0.56 16.16
C GLY A 268 -21.93 -0.55 17.17
N GLU A 269 -22.66 -0.22 18.24
CA GLU A 269 -23.11 -1.17 19.27
C GLU A 269 -24.07 -2.26 18.74
N ASP A 270 -24.49 -2.15 17.51
CA ASP A 270 -25.41 -3.07 16.82
C ASP A 270 -24.71 -4.24 16.11
N VAL A 271 -23.37 -4.35 16.20
CA VAL A 271 -22.60 -5.47 15.66
C VAL A 271 -22.85 -6.74 16.47
N THR A 272 -23.21 -7.83 15.78
CA THR A 272 -23.53 -9.10 16.42
C THR A 272 -22.38 -10.12 16.29
N ILE A 273 -22.36 -11.08 17.21
CA ILE A 273 -21.35 -12.15 17.18
C ILE A 273 -21.48 -13.06 15.96
N PHE A 274 -22.70 -13.25 15.45
CA PHE A 274 -22.95 -14.05 14.26
C PHE A 274 -22.35 -13.41 13.00
N GLU A 275 -22.45 -12.09 12.87
CA GLU A 275 -21.84 -11.35 11.75
C GLU A 275 -20.32 -11.50 11.77
N VAL A 276 -19.70 -11.42 12.97
CA VAL A 276 -18.25 -11.60 13.12
C VAL A 276 -17.83 -13.03 12.77
N GLN A 277 -18.58 -14.04 13.22
CA GLN A 277 -18.27 -15.45 12.93
C GLN A 277 -18.39 -15.77 11.43
N GLU A 278 -19.43 -15.27 10.75
CA GLU A 278 -19.62 -15.47 9.32
C GLU A 278 -18.49 -14.83 8.51
N SER A 279 -18.06 -13.65 8.91
CA SER A 279 -16.93 -12.96 8.27
C SER A 279 -15.59 -13.68 8.48
N ALA A 280 -15.39 -14.29 9.65
CA ALA A 280 -14.21 -15.11 9.93
C ALA A 280 -14.06 -16.26 8.94
N SER A 281 -15.14 -17.00 8.72
CA SER A 281 -15.15 -18.13 7.79
C SER A 281 -14.79 -17.72 6.36
N ILE A 282 -15.25 -16.56 5.89
CA ILE A 282 -14.94 -16.05 4.55
C ILE A 282 -13.44 -15.74 4.40
N ILE A 283 -12.82 -15.20 5.46
CA ILE A 283 -11.39 -14.88 5.42
C ILE A 283 -10.55 -16.14 5.50
N GLU A 284 -10.92 -17.09 6.37
CA GLU A 284 -10.23 -18.39 6.47
C GLU A 284 -10.22 -19.17 5.13
N GLU A 285 -11.29 -19.05 4.34
CA GLU A 285 -11.35 -19.64 2.99
C GLU A 285 -10.47 -18.90 1.96
N ALA A 286 -10.18 -17.61 2.18
CA ALA A 286 -9.49 -16.76 1.23
C ALA A 286 -7.96 -16.71 1.43
N VAL A 287 -7.43 -17.22 2.56
CA VAL A 287 -6.01 -17.15 2.92
C VAL A 287 -5.37 -18.55 2.97
N ASP A 288 -4.06 -18.62 3.28
CA ASP A 288 -3.39 -19.91 3.48
C ASP A 288 -4.03 -20.66 4.67
N ALA A 289 -4.17 -21.98 4.55
CA ALA A 289 -4.80 -22.81 5.60
C ALA A 289 -4.10 -22.75 6.97
N ASN A 290 -2.84 -22.33 7.01
CA ASN A 290 -2.06 -22.14 8.24
C ASN A 290 -1.83 -20.65 8.55
N ALA A 291 -2.59 -19.76 7.93
CA ALA A 291 -2.42 -18.33 8.15
C ALA A 291 -2.73 -17.95 9.60
N ASN A 292 -1.90 -17.06 10.17
CA ASN A 292 -2.19 -16.45 11.45
C ASN A 292 -3.14 -15.26 11.25
N ILE A 293 -4.38 -15.37 11.74
CA ILE A 293 -5.40 -14.34 11.60
C ILE A 293 -5.59 -13.67 12.96
N ILE A 294 -5.30 -12.38 13.02
CA ILE A 294 -5.50 -11.54 14.21
C ILE A 294 -6.71 -10.65 13.99
N TRP A 295 -7.66 -10.74 14.93
CA TRP A 295 -8.94 -10.02 14.89
C TRP A 295 -8.95 -8.89 15.90
N GLY A 296 -9.30 -7.69 15.44
CA GLY A 296 -9.68 -6.56 16.29
C GLY A 296 -11.14 -6.17 16.04
N LEU A 297 -11.87 -5.84 17.09
CA LEU A 297 -13.22 -5.32 17.02
C LEU A 297 -13.33 -4.03 17.83
N LEU A 298 -13.47 -2.92 17.11
CA LEU A 298 -13.68 -1.59 17.68
C LEU A 298 -15.15 -1.21 17.59
N ILE A 299 -15.77 -0.96 18.73
CA ILE A 299 -17.12 -0.43 18.81
C ILE A 299 -17.03 1.09 19.01
N ASP A 300 -17.45 1.86 18.01
CA ASP A 300 -17.55 3.32 18.09
C ASP A 300 -19.03 3.73 18.19
N PRO A 301 -19.44 4.30 19.32
CA PRO A 301 -20.84 4.75 19.51
C PRO A 301 -21.29 5.80 18.47
N ASN A 302 -20.34 6.53 17.85
CA ASN A 302 -20.62 7.52 16.81
C ASN A 302 -20.63 6.94 15.41
N PHE A 303 -20.30 5.65 15.25
CA PHE A 303 -20.31 5.01 13.93
C PHE A 303 -21.75 4.90 13.40
N PRO A 304 -21.97 5.12 12.09
CA PRO A 304 -23.32 5.06 11.53
C PRO A 304 -23.96 3.69 11.76
N ARG A 305 -25.16 3.69 12.37
CA ARG A 305 -25.92 2.45 12.60
C ARG A 305 -26.19 1.71 11.29
N GLY A 306 -26.12 0.39 11.33
CA GLY A 306 -26.34 -0.43 10.16
C GLY A 306 -25.17 -0.45 9.17
N GLN A 307 -24.03 0.13 9.53
CA GLN A 307 -22.79 0.08 8.74
C GLN A 307 -21.66 -0.59 9.53
N VAL A 308 -20.73 -1.16 8.81
CA VAL A 308 -19.46 -1.66 9.33
C VAL A 308 -18.33 -1.31 8.37
N LYS A 309 -17.14 -1.09 8.92
CA LYS A 309 -15.90 -0.89 8.18
C LYS A 309 -14.93 -2.01 8.53
N VAL A 310 -14.39 -2.66 7.54
CA VAL A 310 -13.38 -3.70 7.68
C VAL A 310 -12.07 -3.18 7.09
N THR A 311 -11.01 -3.17 7.89
CA THR A 311 -9.65 -2.90 7.41
C THR A 311 -8.88 -4.21 7.45
N LEU A 312 -8.38 -4.64 6.31
CA LEU A 312 -7.65 -5.88 6.11
C LEU A 312 -6.22 -5.58 5.73
N ILE A 313 -5.26 -6.21 6.43
CA ILE A 313 -3.84 -6.15 6.10
C ILE A 313 -3.34 -7.58 6.00
N ALA A 314 -2.92 -7.97 4.81
CA ALA A 314 -2.40 -9.30 4.52
C ALA A 314 -0.89 -9.23 4.29
N THR A 315 -0.14 -10.12 4.94
CA THR A 315 1.33 -10.12 4.92
C THR A 315 1.89 -11.53 4.73
N GLY A 316 3.20 -11.64 4.56
CA GLY A 316 3.89 -12.92 4.49
C GLY A 316 3.69 -13.66 3.16
N PHE A 317 3.54 -12.93 2.07
CA PHE A 317 3.51 -13.53 0.72
C PHE A 317 4.87 -14.08 0.36
N ASP A 318 4.92 -15.30 -0.22
CA ASP A 318 6.17 -15.85 -0.75
C ASP A 318 6.70 -14.96 -1.88
N ASP A 319 7.89 -14.39 -1.68
CA ASP A 319 8.55 -13.54 -2.70
C ASP A 319 8.82 -14.28 -4.01
N ASP A 320 8.94 -15.62 -3.98
CA ASP A 320 9.17 -16.47 -5.15
C ASP A 320 7.97 -16.55 -6.12
N LYS A 321 6.75 -16.19 -5.70
CA LYS A 321 5.57 -16.17 -6.56
C LYS A 321 5.38 -14.88 -7.35
N LYS A 322 6.14 -13.82 -7.06
CA LYS A 322 6.06 -12.54 -7.81
C LYS A 322 6.62 -12.58 -9.24
N ALA A 323 7.32 -13.67 -9.62
CA ALA A 323 7.87 -13.84 -10.95
C ALA A 323 6.96 -14.61 -11.94
N ALA A 324 5.78 -15.05 -11.54
CA ALA A 324 4.83 -15.65 -12.47
C ALA A 324 4.03 -14.51 -13.14
N PRO A 325 4.29 -14.16 -14.42
CA PRO A 325 3.34 -13.34 -15.14
C PRO A 325 2.00 -14.09 -15.10
N ALA A 326 0.91 -13.34 -14.91
CA ALA A 326 -0.45 -13.86 -14.95
C ALA A 326 -0.51 -14.96 -16.00
N ARG A 327 -0.89 -16.17 -15.60
CA ARG A 327 -1.02 -17.31 -16.51
C ARG A 327 -1.92 -16.84 -17.64
N ALA A 328 -1.30 -16.47 -18.78
CA ALA A 328 -2.02 -16.50 -20.03
C ALA A 328 -2.64 -17.89 -20.06
N HIS A 329 -3.95 -17.95 -20.07
CA HIS A 329 -4.65 -19.20 -20.30
C HIS A 329 -3.89 -19.91 -21.42
N SER A 330 -3.31 -21.05 -21.12
CA SER A 330 -2.63 -21.87 -22.10
C SER A 330 -3.72 -22.30 -23.08
N CYS A 331 -3.94 -21.53 -24.10
CA CYS A 331 -4.51 -22.04 -25.33
C CYS A 331 -3.60 -23.20 -25.72
N GLY A 332 -4.11 -24.42 -25.64
CA GLY A 332 -3.38 -25.60 -25.98
C GLY A 332 -2.66 -25.40 -27.30
N ALA A 333 -1.43 -25.84 -27.38
CA ALA A 333 -0.59 -25.68 -28.57
C ALA A 333 -1.44 -26.00 -29.82
N PRO A 334 -1.58 -25.07 -30.74
CA PRO A 334 -2.40 -25.29 -31.93
C PRO A 334 -1.80 -26.46 -32.69
N ARG A 335 -2.58 -27.53 -32.90
CA ARG A 335 -2.22 -28.61 -33.81
C ARG A 335 -1.93 -27.97 -35.18
N ALA A 336 -0.75 -28.25 -35.72
CA ALA A 336 -0.38 -27.79 -37.05
C ALA A 336 -1.39 -28.36 -38.05
N TRP A 337 -2.24 -27.52 -38.60
CA TRP A 337 -3.10 -27.85 -39.71
C TRP A 337 -2.28 -27.84 -41.01
N ARG A 338 -2.26 -28.96 -41.73
CA ARG A 338 -1.76 -28.96 -43.10
C ARG A 338 -2.85 -28.43 -44.02
N VAL A 339 -2.60 -27.31 -44.61
CA VAL A 339 -3.43 -26.83 -45.72
C VAL A 339 -2.96 -27.59 -46.97
N GLY A 340 -3.83 -28.44 -47.53
CA GLY A 340 -3.57 -29.23 -48.71
C GLY A 340 -3.52 -28.38 -49.97
N GLU A 341 -2.56 -28.69 -50.79
CA GLU A 341 -2.49 -28.54 -52.25
C GLU A 341 -2.76 -27.18 -52.90
N CYS A 342 -1.79 -26.30 -52.80
CA CYS A 342 -1.38 -25.46 -53.93
C CYS A 342 0.13 -25.27 -53.83
N GLY A 343 0.90 -26.18 -54.45
CA GLY A 343 2.28 -26.04 -54.90
C GLY A 343 3.35 -25.44 -53.97
N GLY A 344 3.25 -25.55 -52.65
CA GLY A 344 4.29 -25.11 -51.74
C GLY A 344 3.91 -25.34 -50.28
N SER A 345 4.86 -25.86 -49.47
CA SER A 345 4.63 -26.06 -48.03
C SER A 345 4.77 -24.75 -47.26
N TYR A 346 3.73 -24.36 -46.54
CA TYR A 346 3.72 -23.22 -45.64
C TYR A 346 3.62 -23.69 -44.20
N ARG A 347 4.34 -23.03 -43.29
CA ARG A 347 4.23 -23.26 -41.83
C ARG A 347 3.63 -22.02 -41.21
N VAL A 348 2.52 -22.18 -40.49
CA VAL A 348 1.90 -21.08 -39.76
C VAL A 348 2.52 -21.04 -38.35
N ILE A 349 3.16 -19.93 -38.02
CA ILE A 349 3.73 -19.68 -36.68
C ILE A 349 2.86 -18.62 -36.01
N GLY A 350 2.17 -19.01 -34.95
CA GLY A 350 1.37 -18.10 -34.14
C GLY A 350 2.20 -17.56 -32.98
N TYR A 351 2.23 -16.23 -32.83
CA TYR A 351 2.66 -15.53 -31.61
C TYR A 351 1.44 -14.97 -30.93
N PRO A 352 1.44 -14.80 -29.60
CA PRO A 352 0.30 -14.19 -28.91
C PRO A 352 0.01 -12.81 -29.52
N CYS A 353 -1.14 -12.69 -30.16
CA CYS A 353 -1.68 -11.52 -30.85
C CYS A 353 -1.22 -11.24 -32.29
N LYS A 354 -0.43 -12.08 -32.96
CA LYS A 354 -0.11 -11.88 -34.39
C LYS A 354 0.21 -13.22 -35.08
N TRP A 355 -0.31 -13.41 -36.27
CA TRP A 355 -0.05 -14.57 -37.14
C TRP A 355 0.78 -14.16 -38.31
N ALA A 356 1.76 -14.97 -38.66
CA ALA A 356 2.55 -14.78 -39.90
C ALA A 356 2.60 -16.09 -40.71
N ILE A 357 2.50 -15.99 -42.01
CA ILE A 357 2.65 -17.13 -42.93
C ILE A 357 4.06 -17.08 -43.50
N GLN A 358 4.84 -18.13 -43.30
CA GLN A 358 6.21 -18.23 -43.78
C GLN A 358 6.33 -19.36 -44.79
N ARG A 359 6.95 -19.09 -45.94
CA ARG A 359 7.30 -20.10 -46.95
C ARG A 359 8.58 -20.81 -46.51
N SER A 360 8.62 -22.14 -46.62
CA SER A 360 9.81 -22.92 -46.25
C SER A 360 11.00 -22.55 -47.15
N GLY A 361 12.06 -21.97 -46.56
CA GLY A 361 13.32 -21.71 -47.24
C GLY A 361 13.79 -20.26 -47.34
N THR A 362 13.07 -19.28 -46.83
CA THR A 362 13.51 -17.88 -46.83
C THR A 362 13.68 -17.32 -45.40
N PRO A 363 14.74 -16.52 -45.10
CA PRO A 363 14.88 -15.87 -43.81
C PRO A 363 13.79 -14.81 -43.60
N ALA A 364 13.28 -14.78 -42.41
CA ALA A 364 12.15 -13.96 -41.98
C ALA A 364 12.51 -12.47 -41.94
N TYR A 365 12.38 -11.78 -43.05
CA TYR A 365 12.30 -10.31 -43.07
C TYR A 365 11.10 -9.89 -43.92
N GLY A 366 10.09 -9.38 -43.24
CA GLY A 366 9.10 -8.44 -43.74
C GLY A 366 8.13 -8.92 -44.81
N TYR A 367 6.97 -9.43 -44.36
CA TYR A 367 5.67 -9.10 -44.93
C TYR A 367 4.61 -9.29 -43.86
N PHE A 368 4.08 -8.20 -43.32
CA PHE A 368 2.85 -8.21 -42.53
C PHE A 368 1.68 -8.21 -43.53
N VAL A 369 0.96 -9.32 -43.64
CA VAL A 369 -0.35 -9.33 -44.28
C VAL A 369 -1.39 -9.19 -43.22
N THR A 370 -2.06 -8.05 -43.17
CA THR A 370 -3.25 -7.81 -42.37
C THR A 370 -4.39 -8.58 -43.07
N ILE A 371 -4.75 -9.73 -42.51
CA ILE A 371 -6.02 -10.38 -42.89
C ILE A 371 -7.07 -9.81 -41.97
N VAL A 372 -7.64 -8.69 -42.34
CA VAL A 372 -8.93 -8.19 -41.81
C VAL A 372 -9.84 -8.15 -43.02
N GLU A 373 -11.07 -8.67 -42.83
CA GLU A 373 -12.18 -8.62 -43.75
C GLU A 373 -12.21 -9.63 -44.91
N HIS A 374 -12.62 -10.86 -44.64
CA HIS A 374 -13.52 -11.62 -45.52
C HIS A 374 -14.02 -12.90 -44.84
N TRP A 375 -14.62 -12.79 -43.66
CA TRP A 375 -15.46 -13.84 -43.03
C TRP A 375 -16.65 -13.26 -42.31
N LEU A 376 -17.48 -12.52 -43.04
CA LEU A 376 -18.88 -12.26 -42.72
C LEU A 376 -19.61 -11.99 -44.04
N ALA A 377 -19.95 -13.06 -44.74
CA ALA A 377 -21.06 -13.16 -45.69
C ALA A 377 -21.62 -14.58 -45.57
#